data_db203e83852ced8c4a3629cfc907313e
#
_entry.id   db203e83852ced8c4a3629cfc907313e
#
_cell.length_a   1.000
_cell.length_b   1.000
_cell.length_c   1.000
_cell.angle_alpha   90.00
_cell.angle_beta   90.00
_cell.angle_gamma   90.00
#
_symmetry.space_group_name_H-M   'P 1'
#
loop_
_entity.id
_entity.type
_entity.pdbx_description
1 polymer ?
#
loop_
_entity_poly.entity_id
_entity_poly.type
_entity_poly.pdbx_seq_one_letter_code
_entity_poly.pdbx_strand_id
1 'polypeptide(L)'
;EICACLVGSEMCIRDSTYIEQGGSNVSGGQKQRLCIARALLKKPKVLILDDSTSAVDTATDAKIRRAFREEIPDTTKLIIAQRISSVQDADRIIVMEDGKINGFGTHEELLEQNDIYREVYESQTSGGGDFDEKEGE
;
A
#
# COMPACT_ATOMS: atom_id res chain seq x y z
N GLU A 1 4.86 -9.87 15.20
CA GLU A 1 5.83 -9.22 14.26
C GLU A 1 5.16 -8.24 13.30
N ILE A 2 3.95 -8.51 12.78
CA ILE A 2 3.20 -7.53 11.96
C ILE A 2 3.07 -6.18 12.69
N CYS A 3 2.83 -6.18 14.01
CA CYS A 3 2.78 -4.95 14.80
C CYS A 3 4.08 -4.16 14.75
N ALA A 4 5.25 -4.80 14.75
CA ALA A 4 6.53 -4.14 14.68
C ALA A 4 6.76 -3.46 13.31
N CYS A 5 6.34 -4.10 12.21
CA CYS A 5 6.39 -3.50 10.87
C CYS A 5 5.42 -2.31 10.72
N LEU A 6 4.24 -2.41 11.36
CA LEU A 6 3.20 -1.38 11.27
C LEU A 6 3.48 -0.16 12.16
N VAL A 7 4.23 -0.34 13.25
CA VAL A 7 4.48 0.73 14.24
C VAL A 7 5.87 1.36 14.08
N GLY A 8 6.76 0.83 13.24
CA GLY A 8 8.12 1.36 13.03
C GLY A 8 8.96 1.39 14.30
N SER A 9 10.23 0.98 14.21
CA SER A 9 11.14 0.83 15.36
C SER A 9 11.51 2.14 16.10
N GLU A 10 11.16 3.29 15.55
CA GLU A 10 11.57 4.59 16.10
C GLU A 10 10.45 5.41 16.75
N MET A 11 9.21 4.94 16.66
CA MET A 11 8.09 5.64 17.27
C MET A 11 7.25 4.65 18.08
N CYS A 12 7.79 4.27 19.25
CA CYS A 12 7.03 3.56 20.26
C CYS A 12 5.85 4.42 20.69
N ILE A 13 4.70 4.25 20.02
CA ILE A 13 3.43 4.55 20.65
C ILE A 13 3.35 3.56 21.80
N ARG A 14 3.69 4.03 23.01
CA ARG A 14 3.57 3.21 24.22
C ARG A 14 2.08 2.94 24.45
N ASP A 15 1.75 1.82 25.11
CA ASP A 15 0.37 1.45 25.45
C ASP A 15 -0.41 2.56 26.14
N SER A 16 0.31 3.51 26.78
CA SER A 16 -0.22 4.67 27.49
C SER A 16 -0.36 5.93 26.63
N THR A 17 -0.03 5.90 25.33
CA THR A 17 -0.14 7.08 24.48
C THR A 17 -1.62 7.33 24.15
N TYR A 18 -2.13 8.43 24.66
CA TYR A 18 -3.50 8.85 24.36
C TYR A 18 -3.60 9.34 22.92
N ILE A 19 -4.55 8.78 22.15
CA ILE A 19 -4.88 9.25 20.81
C ILE A 19 -6.12 10.12 20.91
N GLU A 20 -5.99 11.39 20.53
CA GLU A 20 -7.10 12.34 20.52
C GLU A 20 -8.19 11.96 19.53
N GLN A 21 -9.41 12.44 19.75
CA GLN A 21 -10.52 12.22 18.85
C GLN A 21 -10.17 12.73 17.43
N GLY A 22 -10.28 11.85 16.43
CA GLY A 22 -9.83 12.13 15.07
C GLY A 22 -8.32 11.97 14.85
N GLY A 23 -7.53 11.65 15.91
CA GLY A 23 -6.10 11.40 15.79
C GLY A 23 -5.29 12.63 15.39
N SER A 24 -5.63 13.82 15.91
CA SER A 24 -4.94 15.08 15.62
C SER A 24 -3.46 15.07 16.02
N ASN A 25 -3.11 14.24 17.02
CA ASN A 25 -1.77 14.09 17.57
C ASN A 25 -0.93 12.97 16.91
N VAL A 26 -1.40 12.37 15.81
CA VAL A 26 -0.67 11.34 15.06
C VAL A 26 -0.62 11.68 13.56
N SER A 27 0.48 11.32 12.89
CA SER A 27 0.63 11.56 11.45
C SER A 27 -0.34 10.72 10.61
N GLY A 28 -0.60 11.12 9.36
CA GLY A 28 -1.47 10.37 8.43
C GLY A 28 -0.99 8.92 8.23
N GLY A 29 0.29 8.72 8.02
CA GLY A 29 0.87 7.37 7.90
C GLY A 29 0.75 6.54 9.17
N GLN A 30 0.85 7.16 10.37
CA GLN A 30 0.59 6.46 11.63
C GLN A 30 -0.86 6.05 11.77
N LYS A 31 -1.81 6.94 11.42
CA LYS A 31 -3.24 6.62 11.41
C LYS A 31 -3.53 5.42 10.52
N GLN A 32 -3.00 5.42 9.30
CA GLN A 32 -3.20 4.31 8.36
C GLN A 32 -2.66 3.00 8.92
N ARG A 33 -1.43 2.98 9.46
CA ARG A 33 -0.85 1.79 10.09
C ARG A 33 -1.68 1.28 11.28
N LEU A 34 -2.19 2.17 12.13
CA LEU A 34 -3.06 1.81 13.25
C LEU A 34 -4.40 1.23 12.77
N CYS A 35 -4.98 1.78 11.69
CA CYS A 35 -6.19 1.23 11.09
C CYS A 35 -5.98 -0.18 10.55
N ILE A 36 -4.86 -0.44 9.87
CA ILE A 36 -4.48 -1.78 9.39
C ILE A 36 -4.29 -2.73 10.58
N ALA A 37 -3.53 -2.33 11.60
CA ALA A 37 -3.31 -3.15 12.79
C ALA A 37 -4.64 -3.52 13.48
N ARG A 38 -5.55 -2.57 13.61
CA ARG A 38 -6.88 -2.80 14.19
C ARG A 38 -7.71 -3.80 13.37
N ALA A 39 -7.64 -3.75 12.04
CA ALA A 39 -8.32 -4.70 11.17
C ALA A 39 -7.74 -6.12 11.33
N LEU A 40 -6.42 -6.25 11.44
CA LEU A 40 -5.72 -7.52 11.61
C LEU A 40 -5.99 -8.20 12.95
N LEU A 41 -6.24 -7.44 14.03
CA LEU A 41 -6.59 -8.00 15.33
C LEU A 41 -7.86 -8.87 15.29
N LYS A 42 -8.75 -8.64 14.32
CA LYS A 42 -9.95 -9.44 14.13
C LYS A 42 -9.69 -10.78 13.42
N LYS A 43 -8.46 -11.05 12.97
CA LYS A 43 -8.06 -12.24 12.20
C LYS A 43 -9.04 -12.53 11.04
N PRO A 44 -9.25 -11.56 10.12
CA PRO A 44 -10.24 -11.68 9.06
C PRO A 44 -9.83 -12.74 8.04
N LYS A 45 -10.79 -13.42 7.42
CA LYS A 45 -10.56 -14.27 6.25
C LYS A 45 -10.37 -13.45 4.97
N VAL A 46 -10.99 -12.27 4.91
CA VAL A 46 -10.86 -11.32 3.80
C VAL A 46 -10.51 -9.95 4.39
N LEU A 47 -9.43 -9.38 3.91
CA LEU A 47 -8.95 -8.04 4.28
C LEU A 47 -9.08 -7.12 3.07
N ILE A 48 -9.88 -6.06 3.21
CA ILE A 48 -10.03 -5.03 2.17
C ILE A 48 -9.23 -3.80 2.59
N LEU A 49 -8.33 -3.37 1.73
CA LEU A 49 -7.43 -2.23 1.92
C LEU A 49 -7.74 -1.21 0.83
N ASP A 50 -8.53 -0.20 1.16
CA ASP A 50 -8.91 0.88 0.26
C ASP A 50 -8.00 2.09 0.54
N ASP A 51 -7.07 2.34 -0.37
CA ASP A 51 -6.05 3.41 -0.30
C ASP A 51 -5.33 3.51 1.06
N SER A 52 -5.21 2.37 1.74
CA SER A 52 -4.79 2.28 3.15
C SER A 52 -3.31 2.60 3.37
N THR A 53 -2.51 2.73 2.31
CA THR A 53 -1.08 3.03 2.38
C THR A 53 -0.69 4.31 1.62
N SER A 54 -1.65 5.11 1.16
CA SER A 54 -1.39 6.33 0.37
C SER A 54 -0.54 7.38 1.10
N ALA A 55 -0.72 7.52 2.41
CA ALA A 55 0.07 8.43 3.26
C ALA A 55 1.31 7.76 3.90
N VAL A 56 1.60 6.52 3.52
CA VAL A 56 2.78 5.78 3.99
C VAL A 56 3.88 5.88 2.93
N ASP A 57 5.12 6.05 3.36
CA ASP A 57 6.27 6.06 2.46
C ASP A 57 6.46 4.70 1.77
N THR A 58 7.07 4.70 0.58
CA THR A 58 7.23 3.51 -0.26
C THR A 58 7.97 2.37 0.43
N ALA A 59 8.99 2.68 1.25
CA ALA A 59 9.77 1.66 1.96
C ALA A 59 8.94 0.97 3.05
N THR A 60 8.11 1.73 3.76
CA THR A 60 7.19 1.20 4.78
C THR A 60 6.04 0.42 4.12
N ASP A 61 5.48 0.88 3.00
CA ASP A 61 4.46 0.16 2.24
C ASP A 61 4.99 -1.21 1.78
N ALA A 62 6.21 -1.28 1.25
CA ALA A 62 6.85 -2.54 0.86
C ALA A 62 7.00 -3.50 2.05
N LYS A 63 7.37 -3.00 3.25
CA LYS A 63 7.45 -3.82 4.47
C LYS A 63 6.09 -4.36 4.90
N ILE A 64 5.03 -3.54 4.82
CA ILE A 64 3.66 -3.95 5.15
C ILE A 64 3.22 -5.06 4.19
N ARG A 65 3.43 -4.90 2.89
CA ARG A 65 3.08 -5.91 1.88
C ARG A 65 3.83 -7.23 2.09
N ARG A 66 5.12 -7.14 2.42
CA ARG A 66 5.91 -8.32 2.76
C ARG A 66 5.35 -9.04 4.00
N ALA A 67 5.04 -8.28 5.07
CA ALA A 67 4.44 -8.84 6.26
C ALA A 67 3.07 -9.51 5.96
N PHE A 68 2.26 -8.95 5.07
CA PHE A 68 1.00 -9.60 4.65
C PHE A 68 1.21 -10.94 3.96
N ARG A 69 2.29 -11.10 3.20
CA ARG A 69 2.62 -12.40 2.56
C ARG A 69 3.11 -13.43 3.56
N GLU A 70 3.96 -13.01 4.49
CA GLU A 70 4.65 -13.91 5.43
C GLU A 70 3.78 -14.28 6.64
N GLU A 71 3.02 -13.34 7.20
CA GLU A 71 2.35 -13.50 8.49
C GLU A 71 0.86 -13.85 8.37
N ILE A 72 0.21 -13.51 7.26
CA ILE A 72 -1.21 -13.80 7.01
C ILE A 72 -1.43 -14.39 5.60
N PRO A 73 -0.73 -15.48 5.23
CA PRO A 73 -0.82 -16.07 3.89
C PRO A 73 -2.24 -16.55 3.56
N ASP A 74 -2.96 -17.07 4.54
CA ASP A 74 -4.31 -17.63 4.37
C ASP A 74 -5.43 -16.58 4.31
N THR A 75 -5.10 -15.30 4.44
CA THR A 75 -6.07 -14.21 4.34
C THR A 75 -6.15 -13.71 2.91
N THR A 76 -7.33 -13.72 2.30
CA THR A 76 -7.56 -13.05 1.01
C THR A 76 -7.43 -11.55 1.18
N LYS A 77 -6.56 -10.92 0.39
CA LYS A 77 -6.31 -9.47 0.43
C LYS A 77 -6.83 -8.82 -0.83
N LEU A 78 -7.78 -7.88 -0.70
CA LEU A 78 -8.23 -7.02 -1.77
C LEU A 78 -7.62 -5.64 -1.54
N ILE A 79 -6.69 -5.25 -2.40
CA ILE A 79 -5.95 -3.99 -2.29
C ILE A 79 -6.44 -3.06 -3.39
N ILE A 80 -6.97 -1.91 -3.01
CA ILE A 80 -7.35 -0.83 -3.92
C ILE A 80 -6.27 0.24 -3.78
N ALA A 81 -5.56 0.52 -4.86
CA ALA A 81 -4.46 1.47 -4.86
C ALA A 81 -4.36 2.22 -6.19
N GLN A 82 -3.86 3.44 -6.12
CA GLN A 82 -3.60 4.28 -7.29
C GLN A 82 -2.18 4.08 -7.82
N ARG A 83 -1.25 3.60 -6.97
CA ARG A 83 0.13 3.32 -7.36
C ARG A 83 0.28 1.87 -7.79
N ILE A 84 0.80 1.65 -9.01
CA ILE A 84 1.08 0.29 -9.51
C ILE A 84 2.10 -0.42 -8.64
N SER A 85 3.10 0.30 -8.11
CA SER A 85 4.09 -0.28 -7.18
C SER A 85 3.47 -0.92 -5.94
N SER A 86 2.24 -0.55 -5.55
CA SER A 86 1.53 -1.15 -4.42
C SER A 86 0.80 -2.45 -4.77
N VAL A 87 0.60 -2.76 -6.05
CA VAL A 87 -0.19 -3.93 -6.51
C VAL A 87 0.57 -4.83 -7.46
N GLN A 88 1.74 -4.43 -7.96
CA GLN A 88 2.52 -5.21 -8.95
C GLN A 88 2.87 -6.64 -8.51
N ASP A 89 2.99 -6.87 -7.19
CA ASP A 89 3.30 -8.19 -6.61
C ASP A 89 2.01 -8.98 -6.26
N ALA A 90 0.83 -8.53 -6.67
CA ALA A 90 -0.42 -9.24 -6.40
C ALA A 90 -0.56 -10.45 -7.32
N ASP A 91 -1.23 -11.51 -6.84
CA ASP A 91 -1.51 -12.71 -7.64
C ASP A 91 -2.36 -12.40 -8.87
N ARG A 92 -3.28 -11.43 -8.74
CA ARG A 92 -4.13 -10.93 -9.82
C ARG A 92 -4.41 -9.45 -9.63
N ILE A 93 -4.47 -8.73 -10.72
CA ILE A 93 -4.78 -7.30 -10.78
C ILE A 93 -6.02 -7.11 -11.64
N ILE A 94 -6.92 -6.26 -11.18
CA ILE A 94 -8.12 -5.83 -11.89
C ILE A 94 -7.92 -4.37 -12.29
N VAL A 95 -7.94 -4.09 -13.58
CA VAL A 95 -7.95 -2.72 -14.11
C VAL A 95 -9.40 -2.30 -14.31
N MET A 96 -9.79 -1.18 -13.72
CA MET A 96 -11.15 -0.63 -13.84
C MET A 96 -11.14 0.69 -14.59
N GLU A 97 -12.09 0.86 -15.50
CA GLU A 97 -12.34 2.08 -16.25
C GLU A 97 -13.85 2.30 -16.35
N ASP A 98 -14.31 3.50 -16.04
CA ASP A 98 -15.73 3.88 -16.08
C ASP A 98 -16.67 2.90 -15.36
N GLY A 99 -16.22 2.37 -14.22
CA GLY A 99 -16.99 1.42 -13.40
C GLY A 99 -17.08 0.01 -13.99
N LYS A 100 -16.31 -0.31 -15.03
CA LYS A 100 -16.25 -1.63 -15.66
C LYS A 100 -14.85 -2.22 -15.55
N ILE A 101 -14.76 -3.55 -15.60
CA ILE A 101 -13.48 -4.25 -15.68
C ILE A 101 -12.97 -4.07 -17.12
N ASN A 102 -11.82 -3.40 -17.24
CA ASN A 102 -11.09 -3.19 -18.49
C ASN A 102 -10.02 -4.28 -18.70
N GLY A 103 -9.36 -4.73 -17.61
CA GLY A 103 -8.34 -5.77 -17.67
C GLY A 103 -8.31 -6.63 -16.40
N PHE A 104 -7.85 -7.88 -16.56
CA PHE A 104 -7.66 -8.81 -15.46
C PHE A 104 -6.48 -9.74 -15.76
N GLY A 105 -5.46 -9.76 -14.91
CA GLY A 105 -4.27 -10.58 -15.13
C GLY A 105 -3.18 -10.34 -14.08
N THR A 106 -1.99 -10.86 -14.34
CA THR A 106 -0.77 -10.54 -13.60
C THR A 106 -0.21 -9.20 -14.06
N HIS A 107 0.80 -8.69 -13.35
CA HIS A 107 1.50 -7.48 -13.73
C HIS A 107 2.07 -7.57 -15.16
N GLU A 108 2.74 -8.66 -15.48
CA GLU A 108 3.36 -8.90 -16.77
C GLU A 108 2.32 -9.01 -17.89
N GLU A 109 1.26 -9.81 -17.66
CA GLU A 109 0.17 -9.96 -18.63
C GLU A 109 -0.50 -8.62 -18.95
N LEU A 110 -0.71 -7.77 -17.94
CA LEU A 110 -1.34 -6.47 -18.13
C LEU A 110 -0.41 -5.45 -18.81
N LEU A 111 0.88 -5.50 -18.57
CA LEU A 111 1.85 -4.67 -19.31
C LEU A 111 1.87 -4.99 -20.80
N GLU A 112 1.66 -6.25 -21.16
CA GLU A 112 1.64 -6.67 -22.58
C GLU A 112 0.30 -6.41 -23.26
N GLN A 113 -0.81 -6.62 -22.56
CA GLN A 113 -2.15 -6.74 -23.15
C GLN A 113 -3.07 -5.57 -22.85
N ASN A 114 -2.74 -4.69 -21.89
CA ASN A 114 -3.61 -3.60 -21.46
C ASN A 114 -2.93 -2.24 -21.61
N ASP A 115 -3.38 -1.45 -22.57
CA ASP A 115 -2.77 -0.15 -22.88
C ASP A 115 -2.93 0.84 -21.73
N ILE A 116 -4.07 0.86 -21.04
CA ILE A 116 -4.31 1.76 -19.90
C ILE A 116 -3.36 1.43 -18.74
N TYR A 117 -3.21 0.16 -18.43
CA TYR A 117 -2.29 -0.26 -17.37
C TYR A 117 -0.84 0.11 -17.68
N ARG A 118 -0.41 -0.10 -18.93
CA ARG A 118 0.92 0.26 -19.40
C ARG A 118 1.18 1.76 -19.34
N GLU A 119 0.23 2.58 -19.83
CA GLU A 119 0.33 4.04 -19.78
C GLU A 119 0.49 4.57 -18.35
N VAL A 120 -0.33 4.05 -17.41
CA VAL A 120 -0.23 4.41 -15.99
C VAL A 120 1.11 3.98 -15.41
N TYR A 121 1.59 2.78 -15.74
CA TYR A 121 2.89 2.28 -15.28
C TYR A 121 4.04 3.17 -15.78
N GLU A 122 4.06 3.50 -17.05
CA GLU A 122 5.07 4.36 -17.66
C GLU A 122 5.06 5.76 -17.06
N SER A 123 3.89 6.35 -16.87
CA SER A 123 3.75 7.67 -16.25
C SER A 123 4.28 7.71 -14.81
N GLN A 124 4.06 6.64 -14.02
CA GLN A 124 4.53 6.56 -12.65
C GLN A 124 6.02 6.23 -12.54
N THR A 125 6.60 5.57 -13.55
CA THR A 125 8.02 5.19 -13.56
C THR A 125 8.88 6.31 -14.14
N SER A 126 8.38 7.03 -15.16
CA SER A 126 9.10 8.14 -15.80
C SER A 126 9.12 9.41 -14.96
N GLY A 127 8.14 9.61 -14.07
CA GLY A 127 8.08 10.78 -13.19
C GLY A 127 9.02 10.73 -11.99
N GLY A 128 9.72 9.63 -11.75
CA GLY A 128 10.64 9.43 -10.61
C GLY A 128 12.10 9.81 -10.90
N GLY A 129 12.45 10.25 -12.12
CA GLY A 129 13.83 10.42 -12.57
C GLY A 129 14.40 11.85 -12.59
N ASP A 130 13.61 12.88 -12.27
CA ASP A 130 14.03 14.26 -12.63
C ASP A 130 14.17 15.25 -11.45
N PHE A 131 14.25 14.79 -10.20
CA PHE A 131 14.40 15.72 -9.07
C PHE A 131 15.71 15.63 -8.26
N ASP A 132 16.69 14.79 -8.65
CA ASP A 132 17.94 14.63 -7.89
C ASP A 132 19.22 15.12 -8.58
N GLU A 133 19.14 15.89 -9.70
CA GLU A 133 20.33 16.51 -10.28
C GLU A 133 20.15 18.01 -10.53
N LYS A 134 20.11 18.83 -9.46
CA LYS A 134 20.54 20.25 -9.49
C LYS A 134 20.59 20.85 -8.09
N GLU A 135 21.61 20.49 -7.32
CA GLU A 135 22.23 21.40 -6.35
C GLU A 135 23.71 20.99 -6.21
N GLY A 136 24.55 21.62 -6.98
CA GLY A 136 25.98 21.45 -6.92
C GLY A 136 26.72 22.38 -7.87
N GLU A 137 26.65 23.70 -7.63
CA GLU A 137 27.69 24.70 -7.93
C GLU A 137 27.59 25.86 -6.94
#